data_66ca7c079646861696b3beaa357ab5a8
#
_entry.id   66ca7c079646861696b3beaa357ab5a8
#
_cell.length_a   1.000
_cell.length_b   1.000
_cell.length_c   1.000
_cell.angle_alpha   90.00
_cell.angle_beta   90.00
_cell.angle_gamma   90.00
#
_symmetry.space_group_name_H-M   'P 1'
#
loop_
_entity.id
_entity.type
_entity.pdbx_description
1 polymer ?
#
loop_
_entity_poly.entity_id
_entity_poly.type
_entity_poly.pdbx_seq_one_letter_code
_entity_poly.pdbx_strand_id
1 'polypeptide(L)'
;QKQLCATILNEHSGWTERTRVLIRAVGMEVRGVLSDSYRRLNSVDILTAFIREAGGQGAVVSDAYMNDTKVWCETILPTPIEIPTRKNGTVIIFAGARFSTSDYGNGSVDMRSFLLNGACLNGMVRESVMRQVHLGGRLPDSLSLSQKTYELDTQTTVSAVSDLTKGLYSKDTIMQKAIEIQGASEIDVDFDKELKNLVQKGALLKNEGREVEKLLMNNNPDDGVTGGATLWKLTQGITAFAREQQPERCRELHEISGQLMNRVKVN
;
A
#
# COMPACT_ATOMS: atom_id res chain seq x y z
N GLN A 1 -14.95 -28.93 -16.10
CA GLN A 1 -13.67 -28.59 -16.77
C GLN A 1 -12.59 -28.15 -15.77
N LYS A 2 -12.86 -27.22 -14.80
CA LYS A 2 -11.89 -26.77 -13.81
C LYS A 2 -11.36 -27.91 -12.93
N GLN A 3 -12.25 -28.80 -12.51
CA GLN A 3 -11.92 -29.97 -11.70
C GLN A 3 -11.03 -30.96 -12.49
N LEU A 4 -11.32 -31.16 -13.78
CA LEU A 4 -10.53 -32.02 -14.68
C LEU A 4 -9.10 -31.43 -14.87
N CYS A 5 -8.96 -30.11 -15.11
CA CYS A 5 -7.65 -29.48 -15.22
C CYS A 5 -6.85 -29.63 -13.93
N ALA A 6 -7.48 -29.43 -12.77
CA ALA A 6 -6.82 -29.59 -11.48
C ALA A 6 -6.38 -31.07 -11.26
N THR A 7 -7.20 -32.05 -11.64
CA THR A 7 -6.84 -33.47 -11.56
C THR A 7 -5.66 -33.78 -12.46
N ILE A 8 -5.71 -33.39 -13.75
CA ILE A 8 -4.61 -33.62 -14.70
C ILE A 8 -3.31 -33.03 -14.23
N LEU A 9 -3.35 -31.77 -13.75
CA LEU A 9 -2.15 -31.10 -13.27
C LEU A 9 -1.61 -31.72 -11.97
N ASN A 10 -2.48 -32.22 -11.08
CA ASN A 10 -2.05 -32.94 -9.88
C ASN A 10 -1.45 -34.31 -10.21
N GLU A 11 -2.00 -35.03 -11.19
CA GLU A 11 -1.50 -36.33 -11.63
C GLU A 11 -0.17 -36.26 -12.37
N HIS A 12 0.08 -35.14 -13.08
CA HIS A 12 1.29 -34.94 -13.88
C HIS A 12 2.29 -33.97 -13.27
N SER A 13 2.10 -33.56 -12.02
CA SER A 13 3.02 -32.67 -11.31
C SER A 13 4.32 -33.31 -10.78
N GLY A 14 4.68 -34.49 -11.31
CA GLY A 14 5.91 -35.22 -10.95
C GLY A 14 7.23 -34.46 -11.21
N TRP A 15 7.15 -33.30 -11.82
CA TRP A 15 8.25 -32.34 -11.95
C TRP A 15 8.43 -31.46 -10.71
N THR A 16 7.52 -31.49 -9.74
CA THR A 16 7.69 -30.88 -8.41
C THR A 16 7.89 -32.01 -7.40
N GLU A 17 8.74 -31.82 -6.43
CA GLU A 17 8.91 -32.75 -5.29
C GLU A 17 7.64 -32.90 -4.41
N ARG A 18 6.55 -32.25 -4.83
CA ARG A 18 5.28 -32.20 -4.11
C ARG A 18 4.24 -33.07 -4.80
N THR A 19 3.53 -33.85 -4.01
CA THR A 19 2.47 -34.74 -4.49
C THR A 19 1.19 -34.00 -4.89
N ARG A 20 1.00 -32.77 -4.45
CA ARG A 20 -0.19 -31.95 -4.74
C ARG A 20 0.14 -30.48 -4.87
N VAL A 21 -0.60 -29.78 -5.73
CA VAL A 21 -0.53 -28.33 -5.90
C VAL A 21 -1.94 -27.73 -5.93
N LEU A 22 -2.07 -26.52 -5.41
CA LEU A 22 -3.28 -25.71 -5.52
C LEU A 22 -3.16 -24.80 -6.74
N ILE A 23 -4.07 -24.97 -7.69
CA ILE A 23 -4.12 -24.12 -8.88
C ILE A 23 -5.22 -23.08 -8.72
N ARG A 24 -4.84 -21.85 -8.94
CA ARG A 24 -5.77 -20.71 -8.98
C ARG A 24 -5.97 -20.28 -10.42
N ALA A 25 -7.23 -20.29 -10.86
CA ALA A 25 -7.57 -19.92 -12.20
C ALA A 25 -8.75 -18.94 -12.24
N VAL A 26 -8.72 -18.04 -13.22
CA VAL A 26 -9.83 -17.16 -13.58
C VAL A 26 -10.30 -17.55 -14.98
N GLY A 27 -11.54 -17.97 -15.10
CA GLY A 27 -12.01 -18.55 -16.37
C GLY A 27 -11.20 -19.79 -16.74
N MET A 28 -10.48 -19.75 -17.85
CA MET A 28 -9.59 -20.81 -18.37
C MET A 28 -8.10 -20.51 -18.16
N GLU A 29 -7.77 -19.35 -17.59
CA GLU A 29 -6.38 -18.94 -17.38
C GLU A 29 -5.89 -19.30 -15.97
N VAL A 30 -4.73 -19.96 -15.90
CA VAL A 30 -4.04 -20.22 -14.63
C VAL A 30 -3.31 -18.94 -14.21
N ARG A 31 -3.65 -18.44 -13.02
CA ARG A 31 -3.06 -17.21 -12.43
C ARG A 31 -2.06 -17.50 -11.32
N GLY A 32 -2.08 -18.72 -10.77
CA GLY A 32 -1.13 -19.11 -9.74
C GLY A 32 -1.09 -20.62 -9.53
N VAL A 33 0.10 -21.13 -9.24
CA VAL A 33 0.36 -22.49 -8.80
C VAL A 33 1.00 -22.41 -7.43
N LEU A 34 0.32 -22.95 -6.43
CA LEU A 34 0.64 -22.77 -5.02
C LEU A 34 0.79 -24.15 -4.37
N SER A 35 1.36 -24.21 -3.16
CA SER A 35 1.35 -25.46 -2.41
C SER A 35 -0.07 -25.87 -2.03
N ASP A 36 -0.33 -27.14 -1.86
CA ASP A 36 -1.59 -27.66 -1.34
C ASP A 36 -1.91 -27.19 0.09
N SER A 37 -0.86 -26.86 0.85
CA SER A 37 -0.98 -26.25 2.16
C SER A 37 -1.23 -24.73 2.11
N TYR A 38 -1.21 -24.11 0.91
CA TYR A 38 -1.50 -22.70 0.78
C TYR A 38 -2.95 -22.42 1.16
N ARG A 39 -3.09 -21.53 2.10
CA ARG A 39 -4.40 -21.14 2.53
C ARG A 39 -4.97 -20.00 1.71
N ARG A 40 -6.21 -20.20 1.30
CA ARG A 40 -7.02 -19.21 0.63
C ARG A 40 -7.66 -18.27 1.67
N LEU A 41 -7.17 -17.04 1.75
CA LEU A 41 -7.97 -15.94 2.25
C LEU A 41 -8.78 -15.38 1.07
N ASN A 42 -10.08 -15.25 1.26
CA ASN A 42 -10.92 -14.67 0.21
C ASN A 42 -10.79 -13.16 0.24
N SER A 43 -10.14 -12.59 -0.76
CA SER A 43 -9.92 -11.13 -0.87
C SER A 43 -11.23 -10.34 -0.78
N VAL A 44 -12.34 -10.89 -1.27
CA VAL A 44 -13.66 -10.22 -1.25
C VAL A 44 -14.12 -9.97 0.19
N ASP A 45 -14.00 -10.96 1.07
CA ASP A 45 -14.48 -10.84 2.45
C ASP A 45 -13.67 -9.79 3.22
N ILE A 46 -12.35 -9.80 3.03
CA ILE A 46 -11.42 -8.90 3.71
C ILE A 46 -11.55 -7.47 3.17
N LEU A 47 -11.63 -7.31 1.85
CA LEU A 47 -11.84 -6.01 1.21
C LEU A 47 -13.19 -5.40 1.60
N THR A 48 -14.24 -6.22 1.66
CA THR A 48 -15.57 -5.78 2.10
C THR A 48 -15.55 -5.31 3.55
N ALA A 49 -14.81 -6.00 4.43
CA ALA A 49 -14.64 -5.57 5.82
C ALA A 49 -13.92 -4.22 5.89
N PHE A 50 -12.84 -4.04 5.13
CA PHE A 50 -12.12 -2.78 5.03
C PHE A 50 -13.01 -1.62 4.57
N ILE A 51 -13.70 -1.78 3.43
CA ILE A 51 -14.56 -0.72 2.85
C ILE A 51 -15.71 -0.38 3.79
N ARG A 52 -16.37 -1.39 4.36
CA ARG A 52 -17.48 -1.19 5.28
C ARG A 52 -17.05 -0.43 6.54
N GLU A 53 -15.92 -0.81 7.11
CA GLU A 53 -15.40 -0.15 8.29
C GLU A 53 -14.94 1.28 8.01
N ALA A 54 -14.20 1.50 6.90
CA ALA A 54 -13.81 2.83 6.46
C ALA A 54 -15.05 3.72 6.24
N GLY A 55 -16.09 3.21 5.58
CA GLY A 55 -17.36 3.91 5.42
C GLY A 55 -18.04 4.22 6.74
N GLY A 56 -17.97 3.31 7.73
CA GLY A 56 -18.45 3.54 9.10
C GLY A 56 -17.71 4.68 9.82
N GLN A 57 -16.45 4.95 9.46
CA GLN A 57 -15.67 6.10 9.94
C GLN A 57 -15.91 7.37 9.10
N GLY A 58 -16.80 7.34 8.12
CA GLY A 58 -17.10 8.46 7.23
C GLY A 58 -16.14 8.61 6.04
N ALA A 59 -15.27 7.62 5.81
CA ALA A 59 -14.37 7.64 4.67
C ALA A 59 -15.09 7.19 3.38
N VAL A 60 -14.58 7.67 2.25
CA VAL A 60 -15.04 7.30 0.91
C VAL A 60 -13.90 6.65 0.14
N VAL A 61 -14.22 5.79 -0.83
CA VAL A 61 -13.23 5.22 -1.73
C VAL A 61 -12.74 6.33 -2.66
N SER A 62 -11.43 6.58 -2.65
CA SER A 62 -10.78 7.57 -3.52
C SER A 62 -10.17 6.96 -4.76
N ASP A 63 -9.63 5.73 -4.65
CA ASP A 63 -9.09 4.98 -5.78
C ASP A 63 -9.20 3.48 -5.52
N ALA A 64 -9.36 2.72 -6.58
CA ALA A 64 -9.31 1.27 -6.55
C ALA A 64 -8.68 0.75 -7.83
N TYR A 65 -7.77 -0.18 -7.70
CA TYR A 65 -7.07 -0.79 -8.81
C TYR A 65 -6.93 -2.28 -8.62
N MET A 66 -7.06 -3.02 -9.69
CA MET A 66 -6.86 -4.46 -9.73
C MET A 66 -6.05 -4.83 -10.97
N ASN A 67 -5.03 -5.63 -10.78
CA ASN A 67 -4.38 -6.34 -11.87
C ASN A 67 -4.73 -7.84 -11.80
N ASP A 68 -4.05 -8.66 -12.58
CA ASP A 68 -4.30 -10.10 -12.68
C ASP A 68 -4.22 -10.86 -11.35
N THR A 69 -3.47 -10.34 -10.37
CA THR A 69 -3.14 -11.07 -9.15
C THR A 69 -3.35 -10.30 -7.85
N LYS A 70 -3.47 -8.98 -7.90
CA LYS A 70 -3.58 -8.12 -6.72
C LYS A 70 -4.73 -7.14 -6.82
N VAL A 71 -5.26 -6.79 -5.68
CA VAL A 71 -6.26 -5.72 -5.51
C VAL A 71 -5.70 -4.66 -4.58
N TRP A 72 -5.90 -3.40 -4.92
CA TRP A 72 -5.64 -2.23 -4.08
C TRP A 72 -6.93 -1.41 -3.94
N CYS A 73 -7.12 -0.85 -2.79
CA CYS A 73 -8.21 0.07 -2.50
C CYS A 73 -7.70 1.17 -1.57
N GLU A 74 -7.99 2.40 -1.92
CA GLU A 74 -7.68 3.58 -1.13
C GLU A 74 -8.96 4.25 -0.68
N THR A 75 -9.00 4.63 0.57
CA THR A 75 -10.12 5.35 1.15
C THR A 75 -9.61 6.60 1.87
N ILE A 76 -10.38 7.68 1.82
CA ILE A 76 -10.03 8.97 2.47
C ILE A 76 -11.22 9.53 3.23
N LEU A 77 -10.94 10.24 4.31
CA LEU A 77 -11.92 11.15 4.92
C LEU A 77 -12.13 12.35 4.01
N PRO A 78 -13.37 12.70 3.65
CA PRO A 78 -13.63 13.83 2.75
C PRO A 78 -13.39 15.19 3.40
N THR A 79 -13.20 15.24 4.72
CA THR A 79 -12.88 16.47 5.44
C THR A 79 -11.38 16.74 5.40
N PRO A 80 -10.93 17.85 4.82
CA PRO A 80 -9.54 18.20 4.76
C PRO A 80 -9.00 18.60 6.15
N ILE A 81 -7.70 18.40 6.34
CA ILE A 81 -6.95 18.82 7.52
C ILE A 81 -5.96 19.87 7.07
N GLU A 82 -6.06 21.05 7.65
CA GLU A 82 -5.13 22.16 7.40
C GLU A 82 -3.98 22.09 8.41
N ILE A 83 -2.76 22.03 7.90
CA ILE A 83 -1.54 21.93 8.70
C ILE A 83 -0.69 23.17 8.42
N PRO A 84 -0.63 24.14 9.34
CA PRO A 84 0.26 25.27 9.19
C PRO A 84 1.71 24.83 9.30
N THR A 85 2.53 25.22 8.32
CA THR A 85 3.96 24.95 8.32
C THR A 85 4.75 26.24 8.14
N ARG A 86 5.98 26.29 8.65
CA ARG A 86 6.80 27.53 8.59
C ARG A 86 7.39 27.78 7.22
N LYS A 87 7.81 26.72 6.52
CA LYS A 87 8.57 26.85 5.26
C LYS A 87 7.76 26.52 4.02
N ASN A 88 6.65 25.78 4.14
CA ASN A 88 5.85 25.31 3.01
C ASN A 88 4.42 25.87 3.00
N GLY A 89 4.12 26.86 3.86
CA GLY A 89 2.78 27.43 3.98
C GLY A 89 1.79 26.49 4.65
N THR A 90 0.49 26.68 4.41
CA THR A 90 -0.54 25.75 4.92
C THR A 90 -0.65 24.55 3.99
N VAL A 91 -0.37 23.39 4.53
CA VAL A 91 -0.52 22.10 3.84
C VAL A 91 -1.93 21.58 4.10
N ILE A 92 -2.64 21.21 3.04
CA ILE A 92 -3.98 20.62 3.12
C ILE A 92 -3.85 19.14 2.78
N ILE A 93 -4.33 18.27 3.68
CA ILE A 93 -4.32 16.82 3.46
C ILE A 93 -5.69 16.20 3.72
N PHE A 94 -5.94 15.08 3.08
CA PHE A 94 -6.99 14.13 3.42
C PHE A 94 -6.35 12.88 4.01
N ALA A 95 -6.75 12.52 5.23
CA ALA A 95 -6.28 11.30 5.88
C ALA A 95 -7.03 10.10 5.33
N GLY A 96 -6.33 9.01 5.13
CA GLY A 96 -6.89 7.81 4.55
C GLY A 96 -6.16 6.53 4.91
N ALA A 97 -6.61 5.45 4.29
CA ALA A 97 -6.02 4.13 4.40
C ALA A 97 -5.89 3.48 3.01
N ARG A 98 -4.78 2.79 2.78
CA ARG A 98 -4.58 1.91 1.63
C ARG A 98 -4.62 0.47 2.10
N PHE A 99 -5.42 -0.31 1.42
CA PHE A 99 -5.52 -1.75 1.56
C PHE A 99 -5.00 -2.43 0.31
N SER A 100 -4.28 -3.54 0.45
CA SER A 100 -3.96 -4.41 -0.68
C SER A 100 -3.95 -5.88 -0.26
N THR A 101 -4.29 -6.75 -1.20
CA THR A 101 -4.26 -8.20 -1.00
C THR A 101 -4.09 -8.93 -2.33
N SER A 102 -3.74 -10.22 -2.25
CA SER A 102 -3.65 -11.12 -3.39
C SER A 102 -4.18 -12.49 -3.04
N ASP A 103 -4.98 -13.06 -3.93
CA ASP A 103 -5.49 -14.44 -3.83
C ASP A 103 -4.55 -15.47 -4.46
N TYR A 104 -3.42 -15.05 -5.02
CA TYR A 104 -2.58 -15.88 -5.90
C TYR A 104 -1.18 -16.14 -5.33
N GLY A 105 -0.97 -15.87 -4.04
CA GLY A 105 0.31 -16.14 -3.35
C GLY A 105 1.43 -15.14 -3.57
N ASN A 106 1.20 -14.12 -4.39
CA ASN A 106 2.20 -13.07 -4.68
C ASN A 106 2.03 -11.79 -3.84
N GLY A 107 1.30 -11.87 -2.73
CA GLY A 107 1.09 -10.77 -1.81
C GLY A 107 0.53 -11.23 -0.47
N SER A 108 0.66 -10.36 0.51
CA SER A 108 0.03 -10.47 1.83
C SER A 108 -1.18 -9.54 1.90
N VAL A 109 -2.05 -9.73 2.88
CA VAL A 109 -2.94 -8.66 3.32
C VAL A 109 -2.07 -7.56 3.91
N ASP A 110 -2.08 -6.38 3.31
CA ASP A 110 -1.29 -5.22 3.73
C ASP A 110 -2.21 -4.02 3.90
N MET A 111 -2.08 -3.36 5.04
CA MET A 111 -2.81 -2.14 5.36
C MET A 111 -1.84 -1.06 5.78
N ARG A 112 -2.03 0.13 5.24
CA ARG A 112 -1.15 1.28 5.50
C ARG A 112 -1.96 2.54 5.68
N SER A 113 -1.46 3.47 6.49
CA SER A 113 -2.00 4.81 6.47
C SER A 113 -1.66 5.49 5.15
N PHE A 114 -2.60 6.25 4.64
CA PHE A 114 -2.52 6.95 3.37
C PHE A 114 -2.82 8.43 3.60
N LEU A 115 -2.06 9.30 2.93
CA LEU A 115 -2.26 10.73 2.96
C LEU A 115 -2.39 11.22 1.53
N LEU A 116 -3.44 11.96 1.26
CA LEU A 116 -3.66 12.61 -0.02
C LEU A 116 -3.49 14.12 0.15
N ASN A 117 -2.60 14.74 -0.62
CA ASN A 117 -2.44 16.18 -0.61
C ASN A 117 -3.63 16.83 -1.32
N GLY A 118 -4.34 17.73 -0.64
CA GLY A 118 -5.55 18.35 -1.16
C GLY A 118 -5.32 19.36 -2.28
N ALA A 119 -4.13 19.93 -2.39
CA ALA A 119 -3.81 20.89 -3.44
C ALA A 119 -3.62 20.23 -4.82
N CYS A 120 -3.08 19.01 -4.86
CA CYS A 120 -2.62 18.37 -6.09
C CYS A 120 -2.99 16.89 -6.20
N LEU A 121 -3.73 16.36 -5.25
CA LEU A 121 -4.10 14.94 -5.16
C LEU A 121 -2.89 13.97 -5.16
N ASN A 122 -1.74 14.44 -4.69
CA ASN A 122 -0.55 13.61 -4.52
C ASN A 122 -0.74 12.64 -3.34
N GLY A 123 -0.71 11.36 -3.62
CA GLY A 123 -0.83 10.33 -2.59
C GLY A 123 0.50 9.98 -1.94
N MET A 124 0.50 9.71 -0.64
CA MET A 124 1.66 9.20 0.10
C MET A 124 1.21 8.04 0.98
N VAL A 125 1.94 6.95 0.94
CA VAL A 125 1.71 5.79 1.79
C VAL A 125 2.71 5.78 2.92
N ARG A 126 2.18 5.73 4.13
CA ARG A 126 2.98 5.66 5.36
C ARG A 126 3.20 4.20 5.78
N GLU A 127 3.56 4.00 7.02
CA GLU A 127 3.91 2.70 7.58
C GLU A 127 2.81 1.66 7.42
N SER A 128 3.21 0.42 7.19
CA SER A 128 2.30 -0.72 7.24
C SER A 128 1.87 -0.97 8.68
N VAL A 129 0.58 -0.94 8.93
CA VAL A 129 0.01 -1.30 10.24
C VAL A 129 -0.38 -2.77 10.30
N MET A 130 -0.50 -3.42 9.15
CA MET A 130 -0.74 -4.84 9.04
C MET A 130 -0.03 -5.40 7.82
N ARG A 131 0.78 -6.41 8.04
CA ARG A 131 1.30 -7.27 7.00
C ARG A 131 1.16 -8.71 7.44
N GLN A 132 0.03 -9.32 7.09
CA GLN A 132 -0.23 -10.71 7.41
C GLN A 132 0.06 -11.59 6.20
N VAL A 133 1.02 -12.49 6.36
CA VAL A 133 1.25 -13.60 5.44
C VAL A 133 0.27 -14.71 5.79
N HIS A 134 -0.32 -15.32 4.78
CA HIS A 134 -1.28 -16.40 4.97
C HIS A 134 -0.73 -17.53 5.86
N LEU A 135 -1.55 -18.06 6.76
CA LEU A 135 -1.24 -19.26 7.53
C LEU A 135 -1.00 -20.44 6.57
N GLY A 136 -0.04 -21.28 6.85
CA GLY A 136 0.23 -22.50 6.07
C GLY A 136 1.56 -22.51 5.35
N GLY A 137 2.48 -21.58 5.63
CA GLY A 137 3.86 -21.67 5.18
C GLY A 137 4.54 -22.91 5.77
N ARG A 138 4.76 -23.95 4.95
CA ARG A 138 5.60 -25.15 5.24
C ARG A 138 5.12 -26.02 6.39
N LEU A 139 3.86 -26.43 6.37
CA LEU A 139 3.49 -27.64 7.10
C LEU A 139 4.10 -28.85 6.39
N PRO A 140 4.62 -29.85 7.13
CA PRO A 140 4.95 -31.16 6.55
C PRO A 140 3.73 -31.77 5.84
N ASP A 141 3.94 -32.48 4.74
CA ASP A 141 2.86 -33.09 3.93
C ASP A 141 1.94 -34.04 4.74
N SER A 142 2.43 -34.50 5.90
CA SER A 142 1.65 -35.34 6.83
C SER A 142 0.72 -34.56 7.76
N LEU A 143 0.80 -33.23 7.79
CA LEU A 143 0.00 -32.38 8.67
C LEU A 143 -0.92 -31.46 7.85
N SER A 144 -2.20 -31.49 8.18
CA SER A 144 -3.19 -30.59 7.62
C SER A 144 -4.01 -29.92 8.74
N LEU A 145 -4.33 -28.66 8.55
CA LEU A 145 -5.24 -27.96 9.44
C LEU A 145 -6.69 -28.29 9.07
N SER A 146 -7.56 -28.31 10.06
CA SER A 146 -8.99 -28.54 9.84
C SER A 146 -9.63 -27.34 9.11
N GLN A 147 -10.73 -27.59 8.38
CA GLN A 147 -11.54 -26.56 7.74
C GLN A 147 -11.97 -25.48 8.75
N LYS A 148 -12.33 -25.88 9.97
CA LYS A 148 -12.69 -24.97 11.05
C LYS A 148 -11.54 -24.01 11.44
N THR A 149 -10.30 -24.50 11.48
CA THR A 149 -9.12 -23.66 11.75
C THR A 149 -8.98 -22.59 10.67
N TYR A 150 -9.21 -22.95 9.45
CA TYR A 150 -9.16 -22.02 8.34
C TYR A 150 -10.28 -20.96 8.38
N GLU A 151 -11.47 -21.31 8.75
CA GLU A 151 -12.59 -20.38 8.92
C GLU A 151 -12.33 -19.38 10.05
N LEU A 152 -11.87 -19.87 11.21
CA LEU A 152 -11.53 -19.03 12.36
C LEU A 152 -10.44 -18.01 12.03
N ASP A 153 -9.40 -18.40 11.29
CA ASP A 153 -8.36 -17.47 10.89
C ASP A 153 -8.88 -16.40 9.92
N THR A 154 -9.77 -16.77 8.96
CA THR A 154 -10.43 -15.78 8.10
C THR A 154 -11.22 -14.78 8.93
N GLN A 155 -11.99 -15.24 9.90
CA GLN A 155 -12.76 -14.38 10.81
C GLN A 155 -11.83 -13.50 11.63
N THR A 156 -10.72 -14.04 12.14
CA THR A 156 -9.71 -13.27 12.86
C THR A 156 -9.08 -12.21 11.98
N THR A 157 -8.75 -12.54 10.73
CA THR A 157 -8.20 -11.58 9.78
C THR A 157 -9.20 -10.46 9.46
N VAL A 158 -10.46 -10.79 9.23
CA VAL A 158 -11.54 -9.82 9.01
C VAL A 158 -11.71 -8.90 10.21
N SER A 159 -11.70 -9.44 11.42
CA SER A 159 -11.79 -8.66 12.65
C SER A 159 -10.59 -7.72 12.81
N ALA A 160 -9.37 -8.23 12.60
CA ALA A 160 -8.16 -7.43 12.67
C ALA A 160 -8.16 -6.29 11.65
N VAL A 161 -8.63 -6.52 10.43
CA VAL A 161 -8.77 -5.49 9.40
C VAL A 161 -9.76 -4.40 9.85
N SER A 162 -10.90 -4.78 10.43
CA SER A 162 -11.87 -3.81 10.96
C SER A 162 -11.26 -2.96 12.08
N ASP A 163 -10.60 -3.59 13.06
CA ASP A 163 -10.01 -2.88 14.20
C ASP A 163 -8.89 -1.93 13.77
N LEU A 164 -8.01 -2.38 12.87
CA LEU A 164 -6.93 -1.55 12.34
C LEU A 164 -7.46 -0.41 11.47
N THR A 165 -8.53 -0.63 10.69
CA THR A 165 -9.18 0.43 9.93
C THR A 165 -9.71 1.53 10.86
N LYS A 166 -10.38 1.18 11.96
CA LYS A 166 -10.78 2.15 12.99
C LYS A 166 -9.59 2.93 13.53
N GLY A 167 -8.50 2.22 13.87
CA GLY A 167 -7.27 2.83 14.38
C GLY A 167 -6.65 3.83 13.42
N LEU A 168 -6.63 3.52 12.11
CA LEU A 168 -6.10 4.43 11.08
C LEU A 168 -6.88 5.74 10.97
N TYR A 169 -8.18 5.71 11.23
CA TYR A 169 -9.07 6.88 11.21
C TYR A 169 -9.26 7.53 12.58
N SER A 170 -8.56 7.06 13.62
CA SER A 170 -8.63 7.68 14.92
C SER A 170 -8.04 9.08 14.92
N LYS A 171 -8.63 9.97 15.76
CA LYS A 171 -8.15 11.36 15.90
C LYS A 171 -6.67 11.44 16.27
N ASP A 172 -6.20 10.53 17.13
CA ASP A 172 -4.82 10.52 17.60
C ASP A 172 -3.86 10.15 16.46
N THR A 173 -4.20 9.13 15.65
CA THR A 173 -3.41 8.75 14.46
C THR A 173 -3.33 9.90 13.47
N ILE A 174 -4.45 10.57 13.20
CA ILE A 174 -4.51 11.72 12.28
C ILE A 174 -3.67 12.88 12.81
N MET A 175 -3.78 13.21 14.10
CA MET A 175 -3.00 14.26 14.74
C MET A 175 -1.50 13.98 14.67
N GLN A 176 -1.10 12.73 14.91
CA GLN A 176 0.30 12.32 14.78
C GLN A 176 0.83 12.53 13.36
N LYS A 177 0.04 12.22 12.32
CA LYS A 177 0.42 12.47 10.93
C LYS A 177 0.57 13.97 10.63
N ALA A 178 -0.27 14.81 11.20
CA ALA A 178 -0.11 16.26 11.08
C ALA A 178 1.22 16.74 11.69
N ILE A 179 1.59 16.25 12.87
CA ILE A 179 2.87 16.56 13.52
C ILE A 179 4.06 16.08 12.66
N GLU A 180 3.97 14.88 12.06
CA GLU A 180 5.01 14.38 11.15
C GLU A 180 5.21 15.32 9.93
N ILE A 181 4.12 15.82 9.34
CA ILE A 181 4.19 16.76 8.21
C ILE A 181 4.82 18.07 8.63
N GLN A 182 4.44 18.63 9.79
CA GLN A 182 5.09 19.82 10.35
C GLN A 182 6.58 19.58 10.53
N GLY A 183 6.98 18.47 11.15
CA GLY A 183 8.39 18.10 11.33
C GLY A 183 9.14 17.97 10.01
N ALA A 184 8.55 17.33 8.98
CA ALA A 184 9.15 17.23 7.65
C ALA A 184 9.36 18.60 6.98
N SER A 185 8.49 19.55 7.26
CA SER A 185 8.58 20.93 6.76
C SER A 185 9.68 21.76 7.44
N GLU A 186 10.22 21.30 8.57
CA GLU A 186 11.34 21.93 9.26
C GLU A 186 12.72 21.37 8.87
N ILE A 187 12.76 20.15 8.31
CA ILE A 187 13.99 19.47 7.91
C ILE A 187 14.43 20.00 6.54
N ASP A 188 15.51 20.78 6.52
CA ASP A 188 16.14 21.23 5.27
C ASP A 188 16.87 20.08 4.60
N VAL A 189 16.74 19.97 3.28
CA VAL A 189 17.38 18.93 2.47
C VAL A 189 18.01 19.53 1.20
N ASP A 190 19.12 18.96 0.80
CA ASP A 190 19.74 19.18 -0.49
C ASP A 190 19.13 18.21 -1.51
N PHE A 191 18.29 18.73 -2.40
CA PHE A 191 17.55 17.91 -3.37
C PHE A 191 18.47 17.10 -4.30
N ASP A 192 19.55 17.70 -4.80
CA ASP A 192 20.49 17.02 -5.69
C ASP A 192 21.14 15.82 -4.99
N LYS A 193 21.60 16.03 -3.76
CA LYS A 193 22.19 14.96 -2.94
C LYS A 193 21.18 13.86 -2.63
N GLU A 194 19.94 14.21 -2.25
CA GLU A 194 18.91 13.23 -1.92
C GLU A 194 18.47 12.43 -3.14
N LEU A 195 18.26 13.06 -4.29
CA LEU A 195 17.88 12.37 -5.52
C LEU A 195 18.99 11.44 -6.01
N LYS A 196 20.26 11.87 -5.96
CA LYS A 196 21.39 11.00 -6.26
C LYS A 196 21.45 9.77 -5.35
N ASN A 197 21.19 9.95 -4.06
CA ASN A 197 21.14 8.85 -3.09
C ASN A 197 19.99 7.86 -3.39
N LEU A 198 18.79 8.36 -3.74
CA LEU A 198 17.67 7.51 -4.13
C LEU A 198 17.95 6.72 -5.41
N VAL A 199 18.61 7.35 -6.38
CA VAL A 199 19.04 6.65 -7.63
C VAL A 199 20.11 5.60 -7.33
N GLN A 200 21.11 5.90 -6.51
CA GLN A 200 22.14 4.93 -6.12
C GLN A 200 21.59 3.72 -5.39
N LYS A 201 20.55 3.92 -4.58
CA LYS A 201 19.83 2.83 -3.88
C LYS A 201 18.86 2.06 -4.77
N GLY A 202 18.70 2.44 -6.02
CA GLY A 202 17.74 1.83 -6.93
C GLY A 202 16.26 2.16 -6.63
N ALA A 203 16.00 3.12 -5.75
CA ALA A 203 14.63 3.57 -5.44
C ALA A 203 14.04 4.40 -6.60
N LEU A 204 14.87 5.21 -7.27
CA LEU A 204 14.52 5.94 -8.48
C LEU A 204 15.42 5.52 -9.63
N LEU A 205 14.88 5.52 -10.84
CA LEU A 205 15.67 5.47 -12.05
C LEU A 205 16.35 6.84 -12.30
N LYS A 206 17.44 6.85 -13.04
CA LYS A 206 18.19 8.10 -13.30
C LYS A 206 17.36 9.15 -14.04
N ASN A 207 16.50 8.73 -14.97
CA ASN A 207 15.56 9.61 -15.67
C ASN A 207 14.47 10.12 -14.72
N GLU A 208 13.93 9.28 -13.84
CA GLU A 208 12.92 9.67 -12.86
C GLU A 208 13.47 10.73 -11.88
N GLY A 209 14.71 10.54 -11.39
CA GLY A 209 15.37 11.53 -10.53
C GLY A 209 15.46 12.92 -11.19
N ARG A 210 15.76 12.99 -12.50
CA ARG A 210 15.81 14.24 -13.26
C ARG A 210 14.43 14.90 -13.41
N GLU A 211 13.36 14.11 -13.64
CA GLU A 211 12.01 14.67 -13.76
C GLU A 211 11.52 15.18 -12.40
N VAL A 212 11.78 14.44 -11.31
CA VAL A 212 11.49 14.92 -9.96
C VAL A 212 12.25 16.22 -9.64
N GLU A 213 13.53 16.32 -10.02
CA GLU A 213 14.32 17.54 -9.86
C GLU A 213 13.69 18.74 -10.56
N LYS A 214 13.23 18.58 -11.80
CA LYS A 214 12.51 19.64 -12.53
C LYS A 214 11.26 20.11 -11.80
N LEU A 215 10.44 19.19 -11.28
CA LEU A 215 9.25 19.52 -10.50
C LEU A 215 9.62 20.31 -9.23
N LEU A 216 10.67 19.91 -8.53
CA LEU A 216 11.15 20.60 -7.33
C LEU A 216 11.63 22.03 -7.63
N MET A 217 12.28 22.25 -8.79
CA MET A 217 12.79 23.56 -9.22
C MET A 217 11.67 24.48 -9.73
N ASN A 218 10.64 23.93 -10.38
CA ASN A 218 9.52 24.72 -10.92
C ASN A 218 8.64 25.33 -9.83
N ASN A 219 8.66 24.78 -8.61
CA ASN A 219 7.92 25.30 -7.44
C ASN A 219 6.45 25.59 -7.73
N ASN A 220 5.77 24.64 -8.44
CA ASN A 220 4.40 24.82 -8.89
C ASN A 220 3.38 24.48 -7.78
N PRO A 221 2.53 25.43 -7.36
CA PRO A 221 1.46 25.18 -6.39
C PRO A 221 0.46 24.10 -6.83
N ASP A 222 0.15 24.02 -8.13
CA ASP A 222 -0.81 23.04 -8.66
C ASP A 222 -0.31 21.60 -8.55
N ASP A 223 1.02 21.43 -8.46
CA ASP A 223 1.66 20.14 -8.17
C ASP A 223 1.87 19.89 -6.67
N GLY A 224 1.47 20.84 -5.81
CA GLY A 224 1.72 20.79 -4.36
C GLY A 224 3.19 20.92 -3.97
N VAL A 225 4.04 21.29 -4.93
CA VAL A 225 5.51 21.39 -4.76
C VAL A 225 5.86 22.84 -4.51
N THR A 226 5.67 23.30 -3.25
CA THR A 226 5.86 24.71 -2.88
C THR A 226 6.79 24.90 -1.68
N GLY A 227 7.26 26.13 -1.53
CA GLY A 227 8.00 26.57 -0.33
C GLY A 227 9.49 26.23 -0.35
N GLY A 228 10.07 26.18 0.84
CA GLY A 228 11.50 25.95 1.05
C GLY A 228 11.99 24.56 0.67
N ALA A 229 13.31 24.38 0.58
CA ALA A 229 13.95 23.10 0.27
C ALA A 229 13.90 22.17 1.48
N THR A 230 12.75 21.59 1.73
CA THR A 230 12.46 20.74 2.90
C THR A 230 12.21 19.28 2.51
N LEU A 231 12.27 18.42 3.52
CA LEU A 231 11.93 16.99 3.36
C LEU A 231 10.49 16.85 2.87
N TRP A 232 9.54 17.66 3.36
CA TRP A 232 8.16 17.66 2.88
C TRP A 232 8.09 17.96 1.38
N LYS A 233 8.76 19.04 0.93
CA LYS A 233 8.77 19.40 -0.50
C LYS A 233 9.37 18.30 -1.37
N LEU A 234 10.44 17.64 -0.92
CA LEU A 234 11.02 16.50 -1.63
C LEU A 234 10.00 15.37 -1.81
N THR A 235 9.25 15.05 -0.75
CA THR A 235 8.19 14.00 -0.85
C THR A 235 7.10 14.39 -1.83
N GLN A 236 6.72 15.68 -1.87
CA GLN A 236 5.71 16.18 -2.83
C GLN A 236 6.22 16.14 -4.27
N GLY A 237 7.48 16.44 -4.53
CA GLY A 237 8.06 16.28 -5.87
C GLY A 237 8.01 14.84 -6.39
N ILE A 238 8.31 13.87 -5.53
CA ILE A 238 8.24 12.44 -5.87
C ILE A 238 6.79 12.02 -6.13
N THR A 239 5.84 12.45 -5.31
CA THR A 239 4.42 12.08 -5.47
C THR A 239 3.74 12.81 -6.63
N ALA A 240 4.16 14.03 -6.95
CA ALA A 240 3.74 14.74 -8.17
C ALA A 240 4.16 13.96 -9.43
N PHE A 241 5.42 13.52 -9.48
CA PHE A 241 5.91 12.66 -10.56
C PHE A 241 5.16 11.33 -10.63
N ALA A 242 4.79 10.76 -9.49
CA ALA A 242 4.09 9.47 -9.42
C ALA A 242 2.75 9.47 -10.15
N ARG A 243 2.02 10.59 -10.19
CA ARG A 243 0.70 10.70 -10.85
C ARG A 243 0.73 10.36 -12.34
N GLU A 244 1.84 10.61 -13.01
CA GLU A 244 2.01 10.36 -14.45
C GLU A 244 2.53 8.96 -14.76
N GLN A 245 2.74 8.14 -13.73
CA GLN A 245 3.30 6.81 -13.88
C GLN A 245 2.22 5.73 -13.97
N GLN A 246 2.62 4.56 -14.49
CA GLN A 246 1.76 3.37 -14.45
C GLN A 246 1.36 3.02 -13.00
N PRO A 247 0.16 2.45 -12.77
CA PRO A 247 -0.39 2.26 -11.44
C PRO A 247 0.55 1.57 -10.43
N GLU A 248 1.29 0.55 -10.85
CA GLU A 248 2.24 -0.15 -9.99
C GLU A 248 3.39 0.78 -9.58
N ARG A 249 3.98 1.50 -10.54
CA ARG A 249 5.09 2.42 -10.26
C ARG A 249 4.64 3.61 -9.45
N CYS A 250 3.46 4.14 -9.71
CA CYS A 250 2.84 5.18 -8.90
C CYS A 250 2.80 4.77 -7.41
N ARG A 251 2.36 3.54 -7.13
CA ARG A 251 2.27 3.03 -5.75
C ARG A 251 3.62 2.83 -5.09
N GLU A 252 4.63 2.36 -5.83
CA GLU A 252 6.01 2.27 -5.34
C GLU A 252 6.57 3.65 -4.96
N LEU A 253 6.34 4.66 -5.79
CA LEU A 253 6.78 6.04 -5.54
C LEU A 253 6.08 6.65 -4.33
N HIS A 254 4.80 6.35 -4.11
CA HIS A 254 4.08 6.72 -2.90
C HIS A 254 4.72 6.09 -1.64
N GLU A 255 5.16 4.83 -1.72
CA GLU A 255 5.85 4.16 -0.62
C GLU A 255 7.24 4.75 -0.36
N ILE A 256 8.01 5.04 -1.42
CA ILE A 256 9.32 5.70 -1.31
C ILE A 256 9.18 7.06 -0.63
N SER A 257 8.19 7.84 -1.05
CA SER A 257 7.88 9.14 -0.43
C SER A 257 7.55 8.98 1.06
N GLY A 258 6.71 8.02 1.42
CA GLY A 258 6.37 7.73 2.81
C GLY A 258 7.56 7.28 3.66
N GLN A 259 8.47 6.49 3.10
CA GLN A 259 9.69 6.04 3.79
C GLN A 259 10.63 7.21 4.12
N LEU A 260 10.69 8.23 3.27
CA LEU A 260 11.48 9.44 3.55
C LEU A 260 11.00 10.15 4.82
N MET A 261 9.68 10.13 5.07
CA MET A 261 9.09 10.73 6.26
C MET A 261 9.52 10.06 7.58
N ASN A 262 10.05 8.83 7.55
CA ASN A 262 10.57 8.15 8.75
C ASN A 262 11.80 8.85 9.36
N ARG A 263 12.35 9.84 8.68
CA ARG A 263 13.40 10.73 9.24
C ARG A 263 12.88 11.71 10.28
N VAL A 264 11.58 11.96 10.27
CA VAL A 264 10.93 12.82 11.26
C VAL A 264 10.84 12.06 12.57
N LYS A 265 11.56 12.53 13.58
CA LYS A 265 11.44 12.00 14.95
C LYS A 265 10.30 12.74 15.62
N VAL A 266 9.22 12.05 15.89
CA VAL A 266 8.14 12.56 16.75
C VAL A 266 8.52 12.17 18.18
N ASN A 267 8.84 13.17 19.01
CA ASN A 267 9.12 12.96 20.43
C ASN A 267 7.83 12.86 21.24
#